data_4fffb1074ca91b187b7a28b34fe460b9
#
_entry.id   4fffb1074ca91b187b7a28b34fe460b9
#
_cell.length_a   1.000
_cell.length_b   1.000
_cell.length_c   1.000
_cell.angle_alpha   90.00
_cell.angle_beta   90.00
_cell.angle_gamma   90.00
#
_symmetry.space_group_name_H-M   'P 1'
#
loop_
_entity.id
_entity.type
_entity.pdbx_description
1 polymer ?
#
loop_
_entity_poly.entity_id
_entity_poly.type
_entity_poly.pdbx_seq_one_letter_code
_entity_poly.pdbx_strand_id
1 'polypeptide(L)'
;MPRLSLKVAADGVIVHTGGGSLGKGTPVLTREWLDVPFREKEQAKAAGARWDDHAERWCAPRPGLSALARWAARPDLPGLLPGEDRQFGRGLFVDLVPESCWFTNARSCIDERDWERVRRLVVNRAGRRCEVCGRRKNRQLGLWLEAHERWAYSSAHGNVQSLRRLVCLCTWCHQATHMGLAGKRGLDAQAFEHLCQVTGMSAREADQHVEAAFAIWELRSASWWDLDLSILTRAGIALVRPAGVPVPGRPGWGDVVAGEADDYADPDERAEPAGFQVSFSAAPRAGSARWDPR
;
A
#
# COMPACT_ATOMS: atom_id res chain seq x y z
N MET A 1 -19.40 -44.95 25.21
CA MET A 1 -18.30 -44.06 24.78
C MET A 1 -17.72 -44.67 23.52
N PRO A 2 -17.96 -44.12 22.30
CA PRO A 2 -17.37 -44.61 21.07
C PRO A 2 -15.90 -44.16 20.96
N ARG A 3 -15.00 -45.12 20.70
CA ARG A 3 -13.57 -44.86 20.47
C ARG A 3 -13.38 -44.24 19.09
N LEU A 4 -12.79 -43.05 19.05
CA LEU A 4 -12.29 -42.43 17.83
C LEU A 4 -11.01 -43.15 17.40
N SER A 5 -11.02 -43.68 16.19
CA SER A 5 -9.84 -44.26 15.57
C SER A 5 -9.27 -43.25 14.55
N LEU A 6 -8.05 -42.80 14.78
CA LEU A 6 -7.32 -41.97 13.83
C LEU A 6 -6.54 -42.87 12.85
N LYS A 7 -6.75 -42.68 11.56
CA LYS A 7 -5.85 -43.24 10.51
C LYS A 7 -5.19 -42.05 9.80
N VAL A 8 -3.87 -42.05 9.76
CA VAL A 8 -3.07 -41.08 9.01
C VAL A 8 -2.79 -41.69 7.65
N ALA A 9 -3.16 -41.02 6.57
CA ALA A 9 -2.78 -41.37 5.23
C ALA A 9 -1.39 -40.78 4.90
N ALA A 10 -0.67 -41.40 3.95
CA ALA A 10 0.75 -41.14 3.66
C ALA A 10 1.05 -39.72 3.13
N ASP A 11 0.08 -38.89 2.88
CA ASP A 11 0.17 -37.56 2.25
C ASP A 11 -0.17 -36.43 3.20
N GLY A 12 -0.25 -36.66 4.52
CA GLY A 12 -0.39 -35.60 5.53
C GLY A 12 -1.77 -34.89 5.58
N VAL A 13 -2.79 -35.43 4.91
CA VAL A 13 -4.15 -34.86 4.94
C VAL A 13 -4.97 -35.56 6.03
N ILE A 14 -5.46 -34.80 7.01
CA ILE A 14 -6.37 -35.30 8.07
C ILE A 14 -7.79 -35.33 7.51
N VAL A 15 -8.34 -36.55 7.31
CA VAL A 15 -9.73 -36.74 6.90
C VAL A 15 -10.55 -37.11 8.14
N HIS A 16 -11.49 -36.29 8.54
CA HIS A 16 -12.49 -36.63 9.56
C HIS A 16 -13.62 -37.46 8.92
N THR A 17 -13.70 -38.73 9.23
CA THR A 17 -14.86 -39.58 8.89
C THR A 17 -15.83 -39.60 10.07
N GLY A 18 -16.79 -38.67 10.07
CA GLY A 18 -18.00 -38.77 10.90
C GLY A 18 -19.12 -39.36 10.05
N GLY A 19 -19.65 -40.53 10.43
CA GLY A 19 -20.82 -41.14 9.78
C GLY A 19 -22.08 -40.28 10.02
N GLY A 20 -22.48 -39.57 9.00
CA GLY A 20 -23.74 -38.82 8.93
C GLY A 20 -24.24 -38.85 7.50
N SER A 21 -25.52 -39.23 7.34
CA SER A 21 -26.35 -39.32 6.13
C SER A 21 -25.87 -38.42 4.97
N LEU A 22 -25.67 -39.03 3.79
CA LEU A 22 -25.39 -38.38 2.51
C LEU A 22 -26.55 -37.48 2.07
N GLY A 23 -26.59 -36.28 2.60
CA GLY A 23 -27.26 -35.18 1.92
C GLY A 23 -26.43 -34.87 0.67
N LYS A 24 -27.08 -34.72 -0.50
CA LYS A 24 -26.46 -34.31 -1.77
C LYS A 24 -25.73 -32.99 -1.54
N GLY A 25 -24.43 -33.06 -1.23
CA GLY A 25 -23.57 -31.89 -1.08
C GLY A 25 -23.50 -31.19 -2.44
N THR A 26 -24.06 -30.00 -2.50
CA THR A 26 -23.80 -29.07 -3.59
C THR A 26 -22.28 -28.94 -3.70
N PRO A 27 -21.64 -29.18 -4.85
CA PRO A 27 -20.21 -29.04 -4.98
C PRO A 27 -19.87 -27.59 -4.58
N VAL A 28 -19.03 -27.43 -3.55
CA VAL A 28 -18.45 -26.15 -3.22
C VAL A 28 -17.63 -25.79 -4.45
N LEU A 29 -18.18 -24.93 -5.32
CA LEU A 29 -17.45 -24.39 -6.45
C LEU A 29 -16.28 -23.61 -5.87
N THR A 30 -15.12 -24.26 -5.85
CA THR A 30 -13.87 -23.61 -5.46
C THR A 30 -13.64 -22.47 -6.46
N ARG A 31 -13.80 -21.22 -5.99
CA ARG A 31 -13.56 -20.05 -6.82
C ARG A 31 -12.08 -20.01 -7.20
N GLU A 32 -11.80 -19.86 -8.48
CA GLU A 32 -10.46 -19.57 -8.95
C GLU A 32 -10.22 -18.08 -8.87
N TRP A 33 -9.31 -17.69 -7.98
CA TRP A 33 -8.95 -16.28 -7.77
C TRP A 33 -8.01 -15.80 -8.86
N LEU A 34 -8.05 -14.48 -9.11
CA LEU A 34 -7.27 -13.82 -10.13
C LEU A 34 -6.49 -12.66 -9.49
N ASP A 35 -5.25 -12.47 -9.94
CA ASP A 35 -4.44 -11.29 -9.64
C ASP A 35 -4.47 -10.37 -10.86
N VAL A 36 -5.51 -9.52 -10.92
CA VAL A 36 -5.75 -8.60 -12.04
C VAL A 36 -5.18 -7.23 -11.67
N PRO A 37 -4.17 -6.74 -12.39
CA PRO A 37 -3.68 -5.38 -12.23
C PRO A 37 -4.80 -4.36 -12.50
N PHE A 38 -4.81 -3.25 -11.77
CA PHE A 38 -5.88 -2.26 -11.89
C PHE A 38 -6.07 -1.78 -13.34
N ARG A 39 -4.99 -1.51 -14.07
CA ARG A 39 -5.05 -1.07 -15.47
C ARG A 39 -5.59 -2.12 -16.43
N GLU A 40 -5.59 -3.40 -16.04
CA GLU A 40 -6.12 -4.51 -16.84
C GLU A 40 -7.56 -4.91 -16.46
N LYS A 41 -8.19 -4.20 -15.52
CA LYS A 41 -9.52 -4.56 -14.97
C LYS A 41 -10.61 -4.67 -16.05
N GLU A 42 -10.60 -3.76 -17.02
CA GLU A 42 -11.61 -3.78 -18.08
C GLU A 42 -11.36 -4.94 -19.06
N GLN A 43 -10.10 -5.26 -19.35
CA GLN A 43 -9.74 -6.44 -20.16
C GLN A 43 -10.15 -7.74 -19.44
N ALA A 44 -9.91 -7.83 -18.15
CA ALA A 44 -10.30 -8.99 -17.36
C ALA A 44 -11.83 -9.15 -17.30
N LYS A 45 -12.59 -8.05 -17.14
CA LYS A 45 -14.06 -8.07 -17.22
C LYS A 45 -14.54 -8.55 -18.58
N ALA A 46 -13.97 -8.04 -19.66
CA ALA A 46 -14.30 -8.46 -21.02
C ALA A 46 -14.00 -9.94 -21.26
N ALA A 47 -12.96 -10.47 -20.63
CA ALA A 47 -12.60 -11.92 -20.64
C ALA A 47 -13.50 -12.75 -19.70
N GLY A 48 -14.44 -12.16 -18.95
CA GLY A 48 -15.39 -12.84 -18.10
C GLY A 48 -15.04 -12.89 -16.62
N ALA A 49 -14.00 -12.17 -16.15
CA ALA A 49 -13.69 -12.05 -14.73
C ALA A 49 -14.82 -11.32 -13.99
N ARG A 50 -15.03 -11.69 -12.74
CA ARG A 50 -16.01 -11.08 -11.84
C ARG A 50 -15.32 -10.55 -10.59
N TRP A 51 -15.78 -9.39 -10.13
CA TRP A 51 -15.35 -8.85 -8.85
C TRP A 51 -16.19 -9.42 -7.72
N ASP A 52 -15.53 -9.92 -6.67
CA ASP A 52 -16.17 -10.34 -5.43
C ASP A 52 -16.02 -9.21 -4.39
N ASP A 53 -17.12 -8.53 -4.08
CA ASP A 53 -17.11 -7.40 -3.15
C ASP A 53 -16.78 -7.81 -1.71
N HIS A 54 -17.10 -9.06 -1.33
CA HIS A 54 -16.81 -9.55 0.02
C HIS A 54 -15.32 -9.87 0.20
N ALA A 55 -14.73 -10.55 -0.79
CA ALA A 55 -13.31 -10.86 -0.79
C ALA A 55 -12.45 -9.66 -1.23
N GLU A 56 -13.07 -8.65 -1.86
CA GLU A 56 -12.39 -7.55 -2.56
C GLU A 56 -11.31 -8.07 -3.52
N ARG A 57 -11.69 -9.07 -4.35
CA ARG A 57 -10.78 -9.78 -5.25
C ARG A 57 -11.49 -10.20 -6.53
N TRP A 58 -10.75 -10.23 -7.62
CA TRP A 58 -11.22 -10.80 -8.87
C TRP A 58 -11.27 -12.32 -8.82
N CYS A 59 -12.27 -12.91 -9.46
CA CYS A 59 -12.40 -14.36 -9.60
C CYS A 59 -12.92 -14.76 -10.98
N ALA A 60 -12.58 -15.97 -11.40
CA ALA A 60 -13.22 -16.63 -12.52
C ALA A 60 -14.60 -17.14 -12.10
N PRO A 61 -15.66 -16.97 -12.92
CA PRO A 61 -17.01 -17.47 -12.63
C PRO A 61 -17.07 -19.00 -12.57
N ARG A 62 -16.11 -19.68 -13.19
CA ARG A 62 -15.88 -21.13 -13.15
C ARG A 62 -14.38 -21.43 -13.37
N PRO A 63 -13.84 -22.52 -12.83
CA PRO A 63 -12.45 -22.92 -13.04
C PRO A 63 -12.13 -23.21 -14.51
N GLY A 64 -10.86 -23.06 -14.88
CA GLY A 64 -10.33 -23.49 -16.17
C GLY A 64 -10.69 -22.61 -17.36
N LEU A 65 -11.11 -21.36 -17.17
CA LEU A 65 -11.33 -20.42 -18.26
C LEU A 65 -9.99 -19.95 -18.84
N SER A 66 -9.61 -20.48 -20.01
CA SER A 66 -8.35 -20.15 -20.68
C SER A 66 -8.16 -18.66 -20.94
N ALA A 67 -9.26 -17.93 -21.24
CA ALA A 67 -9.24 -16.48 -21.42
C ALA A 67 -8.77 -15.72 -20.16
N LEU A 68 -8.87 -16.33 -18.97
CA LEU A 68 -8.48 -15.74 -17.69
C LEU A 68 -7.14 -16.28 -17.18
N ALA A 69 -6.55 -17.27 -17.82
CA ALA A 69 -5.32 -17.94 -17.37
C ALA A 69 -4.15 -16.97 -17.13
N ARG A 70 -4.04 -15.90 -17.94
CA ARG A 70 -3.00 -14.88 -17.75
C ARG A 70 -3.05 -14.17 -16.40
N TRP A 71 -4.22 -14.13 -15.75
CA TRP A 71 -4.44 -13.53 -14.45
C TRP A 71 -4.59 -14.55 -13.32
N ALA A 72 -4.37 -15.84 -13.58
CA ALA A 72 -4.46 -16.87 -12.54
C ALA A 72 -3.66 -16.43 -11.30
N ALA A 73 -4.28 -16.53 -10.13
CA ALA A 73 -3.67 -16.04 -8.91
C ALA A 73 -2.35 -16.75 -8.60
N ARG A 74 -1.35 -15.98 -8.21
CA ARG A 74 -0.11 -16.49 -7.62
C ARG A 74 -0.38 -16.95 -6.18
N PRO A 75 0.44 -17.82 -5.59
CA PRO A 75 0.33 -18.19 -4.18
C PRO A 75 0.30 -16.98 -3.27
N ASP A 76 -0.52 -17.00 -2.22
CA ASP A 76 -0.57 -15.90 -1.26
C ASP A 76 0.78 -15.73 -0.55
N LEU A 77 1.10 -14.49 -0.19
CA LEU A 77 2.30 -14.17 0.56
C LEU A 77 2.14 -14.61 2.03
N PRO A 78 3.22 -14.90 2.75
CA PRO A 78 3.16 -15.18 4.18
C PRO A 78 2.63 -13.97 4.94
N GLY A 79 1.85 -14.18 6.00
CA GLY A 79 1.22 -13.10 6.78
C GLY A 79 2.22 -12.07 7.35
N LEU A 80 3.46 -12.49 7.59
CA LEU A 80 4.61 -11.66 7.90
C LEU A 80 5.69 -11.90 6.86
N LEU A 81 6.17 -10.85 6.22
CA LEU A 81 7.26 -10.96 5.26
C LEU A 81 8.58 -11.24 5.99
N PRO A 82 9.46 -12.11 5.44
CA PRO A 82 10.73 -12.45 6.08
C PRO A 82 11.62 -11.23 6.30
N GLY A 83 11.92 -10.90 7.57
CA GLY A 83 12.73 -9.74 7.96
C GLY A 83 11.94 -8.44 8.11
N GLU A 84 10.61 -8.46 7.94
CA GLU A 84 9.77 -7.30 8.22
C GLU A 84 9.69 -7.04 9.73
N ASP A 85 9.91 -5.78 10.13
CA ASP A 85 9.78 -5.32 11.51
C ASP A 85 8.44 -4.61 11.73
N ARG A 86 7.44 -5.33 12.25
CA ARG A 86 6.10 -4.80 12.52
C ARG A 86 6.05 -3.72 13.63
N GLN A 87 7.12 -3.53 14.38
CA GLN A 87 7.23 -2.48 15.38
C GLN A 87 7.84 -1.20 14.84
N PHE A 88 8.57 -1.29 13.72
CA PHE A 88 9.21 -0.14 13.09
C PHE A 88 8.18 0.89 12.61
N GLY A 89 8.40 2.16 12.89
CA GLY A 89 7.60 3.27 12.39
C GLY A 89 6.11 3.16 12.77
N ARG A 90 5.79 2.80 14.00
CA ARG A 90 4.39 2.77 14.50
C ARG A 90 3.85 4.18 14.69
N GLY A 91 2.52 4.29 14.59
CA GLY A 91 1.82 5.56 14.77
C GLY A 91 1.78 6.41 13.51
N LEU A 92 1.26 7.63 13.65
CA LEU A 92 1.21 8.64 12.60
C LEU A 92 2.32 9.65 12.81
N PHE A 93 3.08 9.88 11.77
CA PHE A 93 4.11 10.91 11.70
C PHE A 93 4.34 11.30 10.24
N VAL A 94 4.86 12.49 10.04
CA VAL A 94 5.27 12.96 8.71
C VAL A 94 6.58 12.24 8.35
N ASP A 95 6.59 11.56 7.20
CA ASP A 95 7.75 10.83 6.70
C ASP A 95 7.91 11.14 5.21
N LEU A 96 8.86 12.03 4.92
CA LEU A 96 9.08 12.51 3.58
C LEU A 96 10.17 11.69 2.90
N VAL A 97 9.84 11.14 1.74
CA VAL A 97 10.79 10.40 0.91
C VAL A 97 11.75 11.38 0.23
N PRO A 98 13.08 11.19 0.34
CA PRO A 98 14.06 12.05 -0.31
C PRO A 98 13.84 12.15 -1.82
N GLU A 99 14.17 13.29 -2.43
CA GLU A 99 13.99 13.52 -3.88
C GLU A 99 14.67 12.45 -4.73
N SER A 100 15.86 12.04 -4.34
CA SER A 100 16.63 10.98 -5.01
C SER A 100 15.95 9.60 -5.00
N CYS A 101 14.90 9.41 -4.17
CA CYS A 101 14.17 8.15 -4.01
C CYS A 101 12.75 8.20 -4.58
N TRP A 102 12.29 9.31 -5.17
CA TRP A 102 10.89 9.44 -5.62
C TRP A 102 10.48 8.44 -6.70
N PHE A 103 11.42 7.98 -7.50
CA PHE A 103 11.16 7.04 -8.60
C PHE A 103 11.41 5.58 -8.24
N THR A 104 11.87 5.32 -7.00
CA THR A 104 12.24 3.98 -6.54
C THR A 104 11.53 3.66 -5.22
N ASN A 105 10.40 2.98 -5.31
CA ASN A 105 9.65 2.48 -4.16
C ASN A 105 9.29 1.01 -4.36
N ALA A 106 8.69 0.38 -3.37
CA ALA A 106 8.30 -1.02 -3.47
C ALA A 106 7.37 -1.28 -4.66
N ARG A 107 6.39 -0.40 -4.90
CA ARG A 107 5.42 -0.54 -5.99
C ARG A 107 6.08 -0.47 -7.38
N SER A 108 7.01 0.49 -7.57
CA SER A 108 7.68 0.66 -8.87
C SER A 108 8.72 -0.41 -9.18
N CYS A 109 9.22 -1.11 -8.14
CA CYS A 109 10.30 -2.10 -8.25
C CYS A 109 9.81 -3.55 -8.30
N ILE A 110 8.50 -3.82 -8.34
CA ILE A 110 7.92 -5.15 -8.52
C ILE A 110 6.85 -5.13 -9.60
N ASP A 111 6.49 -6.30 -10.13
CA ASP A 111 5.41 -6.34 -11.11
C ASP A 111 4.04 -6.05 -10.45
N GLU A 112 3.08 -5.56 -11.24
CA GLU A 112 1.79 -5.13 -10.72
C GLU A 112 0.97 -6.24 -10.07
N ARG A 113 1.12 -7.48 -10.51
CA ARG A 113 0.43 -8.62 -9.90
C ARG A 113 1.02 -8.92 -8.53
N ASP A 114 2.34 -8.79 -8.37
CA ASP A 114 2.98 -8.90 -7.07
C ASP A 114 2.64 -7.72 -6.16
N TRP A 115 2.52 -6.50 -6.73
CA TRP A 115 2.02 -5.37 -5.95
C TRP A 115 0.59 -5.61 -5.42
N GLU A 116 -0.31 -6.16 -6.24
CA GLU A 116 -1.66 -6.51 -5.78
C GLU A 116 -1.66 -7.58 -4.67
N ARG A 117 -0.72 -8.54 -4.72
CA ARG A 117 -0.54 -9.52 -3.64
C ARG A 117 -0.07 -8.85 -2.35
N VAL A 118 0.91 -7.94 -2.44
CA VAL A 118 1.43 -7.15 -1.31
C VAL A 118 0.32 -6.28 -0.71
N ARG A 119 -0.40 -5.53 -1.53
CA ARG A 119 -1.51 -4.68 -1.10
C ARG A 119 -2.59 -5.50 -0.37
N ARG A 120 -2.98 -6.62 -0.95
CA ARG A 120 -3.96 -7.54 -0.35
C ARG A 120 -3.48 -8.10 0.99
N LEU A 121 -2.22 -8.55 1.07
CA LEU A 121 -1.60 -8.99 2.32
C LEU A 121 -1.71 -7.89 3.38
N VAL A 122 -1.26 -6.68 3.08
CA VAL A 122 -1.20 -5.55 4.02
C VAL A 122 -2.59 -5.17 4.53
N VAL A 123 -3.57 -5.04 3.63
CA VAL A 123 -4.95 -4.69 3.99
C VAL A 123 -5.63 -5.80 4.80
N ASN A 124 -5.47 -7.07 4.40
CA ASN A 124 -6.12 -8.19 5.07
C ASN A 124 -5.55 -8.43 6.48
N ARG A 125 -4.23 -8.38 6.65
CA ARG A 125 -3.60 -8.56 7.98
C ARG A 125 -3.91 -7.42 8.95
N ALA A 126 -4.24 -6.24 8.42
CA ALA A 126 -4.75 -5.10 9.20
C ALA A 126 -6.24 -5.21 9.55
N GLY A 127 -6.91 -6.33 9.20
CA GLY A 127 -8.35 -6.51 9.42
C GLY A 127 -9.21 -5.52 8.63
N ARG A 128 -8.72 -5.06 7.47
CA ARG A 128 -9.35 -4.04 6.62
C ARG A 128 -9.64 -2.74 7.39
N ARG A 129 -8.65 -2.31 8.16
CA ARG A 129 -8.65 -1.06 8.90
C ARG A 129 -7.29 -0.38 8.78
N CYS A 130 -7.30 0.94 8.86
CA CYS A 130 -6.07 1.70 9.04
C CYS A 130 -5.38 1.26 10.34
N GLU A 131 -4.11 0.87 10.27
CA GLU A 131 -3.34 0.42 11.44
C GLU A 131 -3.04 1.55 12.44
N VAL A 132 -3.29 2.79 12.04
CA VAL A 132 -3.04 3.98 12.86
C VAL A 132 -4.31 4.49 13.51
N CYS A 133 -5.32 4.89 12.72
CA CYS A 133 -6.54 5.51 13.24
C CYS A 133 -7.74 4.57 13.32
N GLY A 134 -7.61 3.31 12.87
CA GLY A 134 -8.67 2.30 12.92
C GLY A 134 -9.81 2.48 11.90
N ARG A 135 -9.80 3.54 11.09
CA ARG A 135 -10.85 3.79 10.09
C ARG A 135 -10.90 2.67 9.05
N ARG A 136 -12.10 2.37 8.58
CA ARG A 136 -12.36 1.47 7.46
C ARG A 136 -12.50 2.27 6.17
N LYS A 137 -12.36 1.58 5.03
CA LYS A 137 -12.73 2.11 3.72
C LYS A 137 -14.17 2.66 3.74
N ASN A 138 -14.34 3.84 3.17
CA ASN A 138 -15.64 4.46 2.97
C ASN A 138 -15.65 5.21 1.62
N ARG A 139 -16.30 4.61 0.62
CA ARG A 139 -16.36 5.16 -0.74
C ARG A 139 -17.08 6.52 -0.81
N GLN A 140 -18.09 6.74 0.04
CA GLN A 140 -18.84 8.00 0.04
C GLN A 140 -17.98 9.18 0.52
N LEU A 141 -17.00 8.90 1.38
CA LEU A 141 -16.06 9.90 1.90
C LEU A 141 -14.74 9.93 1.13
N GLY A 142 -14.60 9.19 0.03
CA GLY A 142 -13.33 9.03 -0.67
C GLY A 142 -12.23 8.42 0.19
N LEU A 143 -12.59 7.62 1.20
CA LEU A 143 -11.65 7.03 2.14
C LEU A 143 -11.28 5.62 1.70
N TRP A 144 -10.04 5.43 1.30
CA TRP A 144 -9.47 4.16 0.86
C TRP A 144 -8.51 3.59 1.89
N LEU A 145 -8.08 2.35 1.69
CA LEU A 145 -7.01 1.70 2.44
C LEU A 145 -5.86 1.39 1.50
N GLU A 146 -4.68 1.89 1.85
CA GLU A 146 -3.49 1.87 1.04
C GLU A 146 -2.38 1.09 1.74
N ALA A 147 -1.60 0.34 0.96
CA ALA A 147 -0.35 -0.24 1.45
C ALA A 147 0.74 0.83 1.33
N HIS A 148 1.35 1.17 2.46
CA HIS A 148 2.37 2.20 2.56
C HIS A 148 3.67 1.63 3.12
N GLU A 149 4.81 2.16 2.67
CA GLU A 149 6.13 1.76 3.06
C GLU A 149 6.63 2.55 4.28
N ARG A 150 7.36 1.88 5.16
CA ARG A 150 8.15 2.51 6.23
C ARG A 150 9.62 2.22 6.00
N TRP A 151 10.39 3.28 5.82
CA TRP A 151 11.78 3.24 5.40
C TRP A 151 12.73 3.57 6.53
N ALA A 152 13.83 2.80 6.64
CA ALA A 152 14.99 3.19 7.42
C ALA A 152 16.09 3.71 6.50
N TYR A 153 16.79 4.73 6.95
CA TYR A 153 17.91 5.35 6.24
C TYR A 153 19.19 5.16 7.07
N SER A 154 20.24 4.65 6.47
CA SER A 154 21.52 4.39 7.13
C SER A 154 22.67 4.80 6.23
N SER A 155 23.67 5.49 6.79
CA SER A 155 24.90 5.86 6.10
C SER A 155 26.14 5.15 6.67
N ALA A 156 25.95 4.15 7.54
CA ALA A 156 27.07 3.47 8.22
C ALA A 156 27.98 2.69 7.25
N HIS A 157 27.43 2.14 6.17
CA HIS A 157 28.14 1.33 5.17
C HIS A 157 27.74 1.71 3.74
N GLY A 158 27.60 3.00 3.47
CA GLY A 158 26.97 3.54 2.28
C GLY A 158 25.56 4.02 2.61
N ASN A 159 25.01 4.91 1.77
CA ASN A 159 23.66 5.41 1.97
C ASN A 159 22.65 4.35 1.49
N VAL A 160 21.90 3.76 2.40
CA VAL A 160 20.90 2.71 2.10
C VAL A 160 19.54 3.12 2.64
N GLN A 161 18.54 3.10 1.75
CA GLN A 161 17.11 3.19 2.07
C GLN A 161 16.56 1.77 2.14
N SER A 162 16.28 1.27 3.33
CA SER A 162 15.80 -0.10 3.54
C SER A 162 14.30 -0.11 3.84
N LEU A 163 13.54 -0.92 3.10
CA LEU A 163 12.15 -1.20 3.43
C LEU A 163 12.09 -2.05 4.71
N ARG A 164 11.57 -1.48 5.80
CA ARG A 164 11.51 -2.15 7.10
C ARG A 164 10.13 -2.70 7.42
N ARG A 165 9.08 -2.06 6.90
CA ARG A 165 7.70 -2.45 7.17
C ARG A 165 6.78 -1.98 6.06
N LEU A 166 5.74 -2.76 5.84
CA LEU A 166 4.54 -2.34 5.12
C LEU A 166 3.40 -2.11 6.11
N VAL A 167 2.63 -1.03 5.95
CA VAL A 167 1.56 -0.62 6.87
C VAL A 167 0.30 -0.28 6.08
N CYS A 168 -0.87 -0.66 6.62
CA CYS A 168 -2.16 -0.27 6.05
C CYS A 168 -2.56 1.11 6.60
N LEU A 169 -2.62 2.11 5.74
CA LEU A 169 -3.09 3.45 6.08
C LEU A 169 -4.40 3.76 5.36
N CYS A 170 -5.26 4.59 5.97
CA CYS A 170 -6.34 5.22 5.23
C CYS A 170 -5.81 6.45 4.50
N THR A 171 -6.54 6.92 3.47
CA THR A 171 -6.19 8.10 2.67
C THR A 171 -5.75 9.29 3.52
N TRP A 172 -6.43 9.57 4.62
CA TRP A 172 -6.08 10.72 5.46
C TRP A 172 -4.79 10.54 6.25
N CYS A 173 -4.55 9.33 6.81
CA CYS A 173 -3.27 9.02 7.45
C CYS A 173 -2.13 8.99 6.43
N HIS A 174 -2.38 8.52 5.20
CA HIS A 174 -1.41 8.52 4.11
C HIS A 174 -1.05 9.96 3.69
N GLN A 175 -2.05 10.83 3.50
CA GLN A 175 -1.84 12.26 3.23
C GLN A 175 -1.05 12.95 4.34
N ALA A 176 -1.38 12.70 5.62
CA ALA A 176 -0.63 13.26 6.74
C ALA A 176 0.82 12.75 6.81
N THR A 177 1.06 11.48 6.44
CA THR A 177 2.43 10.95 6.31
C THR A 177 3.19 11.67 5.18
N HIS A 178 2.55 11.92 4.04
CA HIS A 178 3.11 12.60 2.88
C HIS A 178 2.76 14.10 2.85
N MET A 179 3.00 14.82 3.94
CA MET A 179 2.62 16.23 4.12
C MET A 179 3.07 17.13 2.96
N GLY A 180 4.27 16.89 2.40
CA GLY A 180 4.76 17.64 1.25
C GLY A 180 3.91 17.46 -0.01
N LEU A 181 3.46 16.23 -0.29
CA LEU A 181 2.54 15.94 -1.41
C LEU A 181 1.15 16.49 -1.12
N ALA A 182 0.66 16.40 0.12
CA ALA A 182 -0.60 17.02 0.52
C ALA A 182 -0.58 18.53 0.26
N GLY A 183 0.52 19.22 0.56
CA GLY A 183 0.70 20.63 0.26
C GLY A 183 0.64 20.96 -1.24
N LYS A 184 1.32 20.16 -2.07
CA LYS A 184 1.25 20.33 -3.54
C LYS A 184 -0.17 20.17 -4.10
N ARG A 185 -1.01 19.35 -3.44
CA ARG A 185 -2.42 19.12 -3.81
C ARG A 185 -3.42 20.06 -3.13
N GLY A 186 -2.96 21.00 -2.29
CA GLY A 186 -3.82 21.88 -1.52
C GLY A 186 -4.60 21.19 -0.39
N LEU A 187 -4.11 20.05 0.09
CA LEU A 187 -4.71 19.22 1.15
C LEU A 187 -3.95 19.31 2.48
N ASP A 188 -2.97 20.20 2.59
CA ASP A 188 -2.10 20.36 3.76
C ASP A 188 -2.87 20.68 5.03
N ALA A 189 -3.86 21.57 4.96
CA ALA A 189 -4.68 21.94 6.12
C ALA A 189 -5.47 20.73 6.67
N GLN A 190 -6.06 19.91 5.78
CA GLN A 190 -6.79 18.71 6.17
C GLN A 190 -5.83 17.63 6.73
N ALA A 191 -4.68 17.45 6.09
CA ALA A 191 -3.67 16.50 6.52
C ALA A 191 -3.10 16.87 7.89
N PHE A 192 -2.85 18.17 8.13
CA PHE A 192 -2.38 18.71 9.40
C PHE A 192 -3.40 18.53 10.53
N GLU A 193 -4.67 18.88 10.27
CA GLU A 193 -5.75 18.65 11.24
C GLU A 193 -5.87 17.17 11.60
N HIS A 194 -5.81 16.29 10.59
CA HIS A 194 -5.85 14.84 10.83
C HIS A 194 -4.63 14.35 11.63
N LEU A 195 -3.44 14.89 11.39
CA LEU A 195 -2.24 14.61 12.18
C LEU A 195 -2.48 14.94 13.66
N CYS A 196 -2.96 16.16 13.95
CA CYS A 196 -3.28 16.59 15.31
C CYS A 196 -4.32 15.67 15.97
N GLN A 197 -5.41 15.36 15.27
CA GLN A 197 -6.49 14.53 15.79
C GLN A 197 -6.03 13.10 16.16
N VAL A 198 -5.18 12.52 15.34
CA VAL A 198 -4.76 11.11 15.51
C VAL A 198 -3.63 10.98 16.54
N THR A 199 -2.71 11.95 16.57
CA THR A 199 -1.56 11.90 17.47
C THR A 199 -1.83 12.51 18.84
N GLY A 200 -2.85 13.38 18.95
CA GLY A 200 -3.10 14.20 20.14
C GLY A 200 -2.16 15.39 20.29
N MET A 201 -1.32 15.68 19.30
CA MET A 201 -0.45 16.85 19.28
C MET A 201 -1.28 18.14 19.25
N SER A 202 -0.87 19.15 20.01
CA SER A 202 -1.32 20.51 19.80
C SER A 202 -0.85 21.02 18.43
N ALA A 203 -1.49 22.06 17.89
CA ALA A 203 -1.08 22.65 16.63
C ALA A 203 0.41 23.04 16.61
N ARG A 204 0.91 23.60 17.73
CA ARG A 204 2.33 23.97 17.87
C ARG A 204 3.26 22.76 17.79
N GLU A 205 2.92 21.67 18.47
CA GLU A 205 3.74 20.45 18.43
C GLU A 205 3.71 19.80 17.05
N ALA A 206 2.55 19.84 16.37
CA ALA A 206 2.43 19.35 15.00
C ALA A 206 3.21 20.22 14.00
N ASP A 207 3.20 21.55 14.14
CA ASP A 207 4.04 22.43 13.32
C ASP A 207 5.53 22.11 13.50
N GLN A 208 5.99 21.97 14.75
CA GLN A 208 7.39 21.60 15.03
C GLN A 208 7.75 20.21 14.46
N HIS A 209 6.82 19.26 14.52
CA HIS A 209 6.99 17.93 13.95
C HIS A 209 7.12 17.98 12.41
N VAL A 210 6.27 18.77 11.74
CA VAL A 210 6.31 18.97 10.28
C VAL A 210 7.63 19.67 9.89
N GLU A 211 8.03 20.74 10.57
CA GLU A 211 9.30 21.43 10.33
C GLU A 211 10.51 20.48 10.47
N ALA A 212 10.53 19.67 11.53
CA ALA A 212 11.60 18.69 11.74
C ALA A 212 11.62 17.62 10.62
N ALA A 213 10.45 17.18 10.14
CA ALA A 213 10.36 16.22 9.03
C ALA A 213 10.91 16.81 7.72
N PHE A 214 10.62 18.09 7.42
CA PHE A 214 11.19 18.77 6.26
C PHE A 214 12.71 18.96 6.38
N ALA A 215 13.22 19.36 7.55
CA ALA A 215 14.66 19.46 7.77
C ALA A 215 15.40 18.11 7.55
N ILE A 216 14.81 17.00 8.01
CA ILE A 216 15.35 15.67 7.78
C ILE A 216 15.27 15.31 6.27
N TRP A 217 14.20 15.68 5.59
CA TRP A 217 14.03 15.47 4.16
C TRP A 217 15.10 16.20 3.35
N GLU A 218 15.38 17.47 3.65
CA GLU A 218 16.44 18.25 3.01
C GLU A 218 17.79 17.56 3.16
N LEU A 219 18.16 17.14 4.39
CA LEU A 219 19.40 16.43 4.66
C LEU A 219 19.51 15.12 3.87
N ARG A 220 18.42 14.34 3.81
CA ARG A 220 18.39 13.08 3.07
C ARG A 220 18.40 13.30 1.55
N SER A 221 17.76 14.35 1.05
CA SER A 221 17.70 14.68 -0.38
C SER A 221 19.04 15.14 -0.95
N ALA A 222 19.97 15.59 -0.10
CA ALA A 222 21.34 15.92 -0.50
C ALA A 222 22.20 14.69 -0.83
N SER A 223 21.69 13.48 -0.65
CA SER A 223 22.43 12.23 -0.85
C SER A 223 21.68 11.26 -1.75
N TRP A 224 22.42 10.37 -2.41
CA TRP A 224 21.87 9.20 -3.11
C TRP A 224 21.74 8.05 -2.13
N TRP A 225 20.68 7.26 -2.33
CA TRP A 225 20.34 6.12 -1.50
C TRP A 225 20.18 4.87 -2.34
N ASP A 226 20.94 3.83 -2.02
CA ASP A 226 20.71 2.49 -2.56
C ASP A 226 19.46 1.91 -1.94
N LEU A 227 18.64 1.25 -2.76
CA LEU A 227 17.35 0.70 -2.32
C LEU A 227 17.50 -0.75 -1.87
N ASP A 228 17.11 -1.02 -0.63
CA ASP A 228 17.02 -2.37 -0.06
C ASP A 228 15.57 -2.82 0.09
N LEU A 229 15.15 -3.74 -0.77
CA LEU A 229 13.84 -4.40 -0.76
C LEU A 229 13.92 -5.87 -0.33
N SER A 230 14.91 -6.21 0.49
CA SER A 230 15.18 -7.60 0.90
C SER A 230 14.00 -8.32 1.55
N ILE A 231 13.09 -7.60 2.23
CA ILE A 231 11.88 -8.21 2.78
C ILE A 231 10.92 -8.73 1.68
N LEU A 232 10.94 -8.14 0.49
CA LEU A 232 10.13 -8.59 -0.66
C LEU A 232 10.82 -9.76 -1.37
N THR A 233 12.13 -9.66 -1.63
CA THR A 233 12.87 -10.74 -2.31
C THR A 233 12.93 -12.02 -1.50
N ARG A 234 13.07 -11.92 -0.16
CA ARG A 234 12.98 -13.08 0.74
C ARG A 234 11.59 -13.73 0.78
N ALA A 235 10.55 -12.97 0.41
CA ALA A 235 9.19 -13.50 0.24
C ALA A 235 8.94 -14.11 -1.16
N GLY A 236 9.98 -14.23 -1.99
CA GLY A 236 9.91 -14.80 -3.34
C GLY A 236 9.36 -13.82 -4.39
N ILE A 237 9.36 -12.51 -4.12
CA ILE A 237 8.97 -11.48 -5.07
C ILE A 237 10.19 -11.07 -5.89
N ALA A 238 10.10 -11.18 -7.21
CA ALA A 238 11.15 -10.73 -8.12
C ALA A 238 11.11 -9.20 -8.28
N LEU A 239 12.28 -8.57 -8.21
CA LEU A 239 12.39 -7.14 -8.49
C LEU A 239 12.43 -6.91 -9.99
N VAL A 240 11.75 -5.85 -10.41
CA VAL A 240 11.81 -5.31 -11.76
C VAL A 240 12.45 -3.93 -11.71
N ARG A 241 13.13 -3.53 -12.77
CA ARG A 241 13.67 -2.18 -12.85
C ARG A 241 12.55 -1.22 -13.25
N PRO A 242 12.29 -0.15 -12.49
CA PRO A 242 11.32 0.85 -12.88
C PRO A 242 11.68 1.48 -14.23
N ALA A 243 10.67 1.70 -15.07
CA ALA A 243 10.87 2.45 -16.32
C ALA A 243 11.26 3.89 -15.99
N GLY A 244 12.21 4.45 -16.75
CA GLY A 244 12.60 5.87 -16.62
C GLY A 244 13.53 6.19 -15.44
N VAL A 245 13.90 5.21 -14.61
CA VAL A 245 14.89 5.48 -13.56
C VAL A 245 16.28 5.62 -14.16
N PRO A 246 16.89 6.80 -14.03
CA PRO A 246 18.22 7.05 -14.51
C PRO A 246 19.26 6.14 -13.83
N VAL A 247 20.39 5.88 -14.52
CA VAL A 247 21.51 5.15 -13.94
C VAL A 247 22.47 6.16 -13.30
N PRO A 248 22.87 6.00 -12.06
CA PRO A 248 23.89 6.86 -11.46
C PRO A 248 25.11 6.99 -12.40
N GLY A 249 25.57 8.22 -12.65
CA GLY A 249 26.73 8.51 -13.45
C GLY A 249 26.53 8.64 -14.95
N ARG A 250 25.28 8.61 -15.49
CA ARG A 250 25.01 9.00 -16.89
C ARG A 250 24.55 10.46 -17.01
N PRO A 251 25.03 11.22 -18.03
CA PRO A 251 24.51 12.56 -18.33
C PRO A 251 23.00 12.51 -18.66
N GLY A 252 22.21 13.49 -18.22
CA GLY A 252 20.76 13.58 -18.45
C GLY A 252 19.92 13.33 -17.19
N TRP A 253 20.55 13.21 -16.04
CA TRP A 253 19.88 12.95 -14.77
C TRP A 253 19.06 14.15 -14.25
N GLY A 254 19.40 15.39 -14.64
CA GLY A 254 18.71 16.61 -14.18
C GLY A 254 17.43 16.96 -14.95
N ASP A 255 17.22 16.41 -16.15
CA ASP A 255 16.13 16.84 -17.04
C ASP A 255 14.81 16.06 -16.83
N VAL A 256 14.83 14.96 -16.09
CA VAL A 256 13.66 14.10 -15.87
C VAL A 256 12.79 14.58 -14.69
N VAL A 257 13.29 15.50 -13.86
CA VAL A 257 12.64 15.90 -12.60
C VAL A 257 11.40 16.79 -12.79
N ALA A 258 11.18 17.35 -13.98
CA ALA A 258 10.14 18.36 -14.19
C ALA A 258 8.79 17.83 -14.74
N GLY A 259 8.69 16.55 -15.11
CA GLY A 259 7.58 16.09 -15.97
C GLY A 259 6.52 15.19 -15.38
N GLU A 260 6.80 14.35 -14.39
CA GLU A 260 5.93 13.20 -14.11
C GLU A 260 5.74 12.84 -12.61
N ALA A 261 5.70 13.84 -11.72
CA ALA A 261 5.32 13.61 -10.33
C ALA A 261 3.83 13.27 -10.14
N ASP A 262 3.02 13.37 -11.20
CA ASP A 262 1.57 13.15 -11.17
C ASP A 262 1.13 11.68 -11.24
N ASP A 263 2.02 10.74 -11.58
CA ASP A 263 1.67 9.31 -11.66
C ASP A 263 1.66 8.58 -10.30
N TYR A 264 1.87 9.30 -9.20
CA TYR A 264 1.77 8.78 -7.83
C TYR A 264 0.34 8.70 -7.28
N ALA A 265 -0.65 9.17 -8.03
CA ALA A 265 -2.04 8.97 -7.65
C ALA A 265 -2.37 7.47 -7.73
N ASP A 266 -2.85 6.89 -6.64
CA ASP A 266 -3.51 5.59 -6.65
C ASP A 266 -4.57 5.64 -7.79
N PRO A 267 -4.56 4.69 -8.73
CA PRO A 267 -5.57 4.67 -9.79
C PRO A 267 -7.02 4.65 -9.27
N ASP A 268 -7.24 4.25 -8.02
CA ASP A 268 -8.52 4.40 -7.32
C ASP A 268 -8.82 5.86 -6.90
N GLU A 269 -7.82 6.75 -6.78
CA GLU A 269 -8.01 8.19 -6.52
C GLU A 269 -8.47 8.98 -7.75
N ARG A 270 -8.29 8.47 -8.97
CA ARG A 270 -8.69 9.17 -10.22
C ARG A 270 -10.19 9.15 -10.51
N ALA A 271 -10.97 8.42 -9.74
CA ALA A 271 -12.42 8.51 -9.78
C ALA A 271 -12.89 9.58 -8.78
N GLU A 272 -12.70 10.86 -9.11
CA GLU A 272 -13.36 11.93 -8.37
C GLU A 272 -14.87 11.75 -8.45
N PRO A 273 -15.58 11.69 -7.31
CA PRO A 273 -17.01 11.90 -7.34
C PRO A 273 -17.22 13.39 -7.67
N ALA A 274 -17.85 13.66 -8.80
CA ALA A 274 -18.29 15.00 -9.17
C ALA A 274 -19.01 15.66 -7.98
N GLY A 275 -18.42 16.73 -7.42
CA GLY A 275 -19.09 17.76 -6.65
C GLY A 275 -19.57 17.39 -5.26
N PHE A 276 -18.66 17.23 -4.29
CA PHE A 276 -19.02 17.40 -2.90
C PHE A 276 -18.10 18.46 -2.27
N GLN A 277 -18.56 19.71 -2.28
CA GLN A 277 -17.97 20.79 -1.48
C GLN A 277 -18.45 20.63 -0.04
N VAL A 278 -17.57 20.15 0.84
CA VAL A 278 -17.74 20.33 2.28
C VAL A 278 -17.19 21.71 2.63
N SER A 279 -18.09 22.68 2.81
CA SER A 279 -17.71 23.98 3.32
C SER A 279 -17.38 23.86 4.82
N PHE A 280 -16.10 23.81 5.16
CA PHE A 280 -15.66 24.06 6.52
C PHE A 280 -15.45 25.56 6.70
N SER A 281 -16.19 26.14 7.64
CA SER A 281 -15.96 27.52 8.12
C SER A 281 -14.62 27.52 8.86
N ALA A 282 -13.57 28.01 8.21
CA ALA A 282 -12.27 28.20 8.83
C ALA A 282 -12.34 29.46 9.72
N ALA A 283 -12.06 29.31 11.00
CA ALA A 283 -11.70 30.44 11.86
C ALA A 283 -10.40 31.07 11.32
N PRO A 284 -10.27 32.41 11.33
CA PRO A 284 -9.11 33.09 10.76
C PRO A 284 -7.84 32.73 11.56
N ARG A 285 -6.86 32.17 10.86
CA ARG A 285 -5.52 31.92 11.40
C ARG A 285 -4.81 33.25 11.66
N ALA A 286 -4.34 33.48 12.88
CA ALA A 286 -3.36 34.49 13.18
C ALA A 286 -2.00 34.04 12.65
N GLY A 287 -1.50 34.76 11.65
CA GLY A 287 -0.11 34.89 11.23
C GLY A 287 0.68 33.58 11.10
N SER A 288 0.46 32.80 10.07
CA SER A 288 1.42 31.80 9.59
C SER A 288 2.16 32.36 8.37
N ALA A 289 3.49 32.38 8.41
CA ALA A 289 4.30 32.62 7.23
C ALA A 289 3.92 31.59 6.18
N ARG A 290 3.54 32.06 4.99
CA ARG A 290 3.31 31.17 3.84
C ARG A 290 4.62 30.47 3.51
N TRP A 291 4.59 29.15 3.54
CA TRP A 291 5.63 28.34 2.93
C TRP A 291 5.59 28.59 1.41
N ASP A 292 6.70 29.09 0.85
CA ASP A 292 6.88 29.35 -0.59
C ASP A 292 7.75 28.22 -1.17
N PRO A 293 7.20 27.36 -2.03
CA PRO A 293 7.94 26.26 -2.65
C PRO A 293 8.72 26.75 -3.87
N ARG A 294 9.68 27.66 -3.70
CA ARG A 294 10.63 27.97 -4.76
C ARG A 294 11.84 27.10 -4.68
#